data_ee583e399bf9db4bf3378aeb5d61292a
#
_entry.id   ee583e399bf9db4bf3378aeb5d61292a
#
_cell.length_a   1.000
_cell.length_b   1.000
_cell.length_c   1.000
_cell.angle_alpha   90.00
_cell.angle_beta   90.00
_cell.angle_gamma   90.00
#
_symmetry.space_group_name_H-M   'P 1'
#
loop_
_entity.id
_entity.type
_entity.pdbx_description
1 polymer ?
#
loop_
_entity_poly.entity_id
_entity_poly.type
_entity_poly.pdbx_seq_one_letter_code
_entity_poly.pdbx_strand_id
1 'polypeptide(L)'
;MPDAPTEPYGSDPYTLAYLDTTPDNGKRHEIIDGVLFITPAPGRNHQRALTKLMLALGRACPRGPEVLPGPYDYRPTAERSLQPDLFVLAPDDTNPAYTEDPLLVVEIISPHTRLIDRHLKRQVYLEAGLPSYWIFEPEDRVLTVLELENGQYIEQTFKDDEVFDAPLPFPVRIVPAELNLL
;
A
#
# COMPACT_ATOMS: atom_id res chain seq x y z
N MET A 1 -12.35 28.19 -16.83
CA MET A 1 -11.32 27.16 -16.52
C MET A 1 -10.23 27.87 -15.74
N PRO A 2 -10.06 27.64 -14.45
CA PRO A 2 -8.89 28.17 -13.76
C PRO A 2 -7.71 27.25 -14.12
N ASP A 3 -6.63 27.87 -14.56
CA ASP A 3 -5.36 27.23 -14.86
C ASP A 3 -4.85 26.47 -13.65
N ALA A 4 -4.47 25.20 -13.85
CA ALA A 4 -3.71 24.44 -12.88
C ALA A 4 -2.38 25.20 -12.65
N PRO A 5 -1.95 25.43 -11.40
CA PRO A 5 -0.66 26.01 -11.15
C PRO A 5 0.41 25.06 -11.71
N THR A 6 1.08 25.46 -12.75
CA THR A 6 2.35 24.88 -13.20
C THR A 6 3.39 25.31 -12.17
N GLU A 7 3.60 24.50 -11.15
CA GLU A 7 4.79 24.62 -10.31
C GLU A 7 6.00 24.41 -11.23
N PRO A 8 7.04 25.28 -11.18
CA PRO A 8 8.25 25.04 -11.93
C PRO A 8 8.87 23.73 -11.41
N TYR A 9 9.15 22.80 -12.30
CA TYR A 9 10.00 21.66 -12.02
C TYR A 9 11.35 22.20 -11.51
N GLY A 10 11.49 22.26 -10.19
CA GLY A 10 12.75 22.58 -9.54
C GLY A 10 13.75 21.49 -9.90
N SER A 11 14.97 21.87 -10.16
CA SER A 11 16.08 20.95 -10.46
C SER A 11 16.48 20.08 -9.24
N ASP A 12 15.98 20.39 -8.07
CA ASP A 12 16.34 19.72 -6.83
C ASP A 12 15.35 18.59 -6.48
N PRO A 13 15.83 17.43 -6.04
CA PRO A 13 14.98 16.33 -5.63
C PRO A 13 14.12 16.69 -4.42
N TYR A 14 12.89 16.17 -4.37
CA TYR A 14 12.04 16.29 -3.20
C TYR A 14 12.62 15.48 -2.03
N THR A 15 12.51 16.01 -0.82
CA THR A 15 12.97 15.38 0.41
C THR A 15 11.80 15.12 1.35
N LEU A 16 11.97 14.25 2.36
CA LEU A 16 10.93 14.01 3.35
C LEU A 16 10.52 15.28 4.11
N ALA A 17 11.45 16.23 4.30
CA ALA A 17 11.14 17.52 4.91
C ALA A 17 10.08 18.35 4.12
N TYR A 18 9.94 18.08 2.82
CA TYR A 18 8.88 18.68 2.02
C TYR A 18 7.49 18.22 2.49
N LEU A 19 7.35 16.93 2.85
CA LEU A 19 6.07 16.38 3.34
C LEU A 19 5.61 17.07 4.62
N ASP A 20 6.54 17.42 5.51
CA ASP A 20 6.23 18.11 6.78
C ASP A 20 5.65 19.51 6.56
N THR A 21 5.90 20.11 5.39
CA THR A 21 5.40 21.44 5.01
C THR A 21 4.19 21.39 4.06
N THR A 22 3.83 20.19 3.61
CA THR A 22 2.73 20.02 2.65
C THR A 22 1.39 20.20 3.36
N PRO A 23 0.51 21.10 2.87
CA PRO A 23 -0.80 21.28 3.48
C PRO A 23 -1.68 20.04 3.28
N ASP A 24 -2.50 19.73 4.28
CA ASP A 24 -3.55 18.72 4.12
C ASP A 24 -4.60 19.23 3.11
N ASN A 25 -4.53 18.69 1.91
CA ASN A 25 -5.41 19.02 0.79
C ASN A 25 -6.28 17.83 0.36
N GLY A 26 -6.33 16.77 1.20
CA GLY A 26 -7.05 15.54 0.93
C GLY A 26 -6.44 14.68 -0.19
N LYS A 27 -5.20 14.97 -0.59
CA LYS A 27 -4.43 14.16 -1.54
C LYS A 27 -3.34 13.39 -0.81
N ARG A 28 -2.96 12.27 -1.37
CA ARG A 28 -1.83 11.47 -0.91
C ARG A 28 -0.55 12.01 -1.56
N HIS A 29 0.49 12.25 -0.76
CA HIS A 29 1.79 12.72 -1.22
C HIS A 29 2.84 11.66 -0.84
N GLU A 30 3.50 11.09 -1.84
CA GLU A 30 4.52 10.08 -1.67
C GLU A 30 5.83 10.56 -2.31
N ILE A 31 6.97 10.25 -1.71
CA ILE A 31 8.29 10.55 -2.27
C ILE A 31 9.05 9.25 -2.45
N ILE A 32 9.53 9.01 -3.66
CA ILE A 32 10.36 7.87 -4.02
C ILE A 32 11.59 8.41 -4.75
N ASP A 33 12.76 8.27 -4.12
CA ASP A 33 14.06 8.64 -4.69
C ASP A 33 14.07 10.07 -5.28
N GLY A 34 13.50 11.02 -4.52
CA GLY A 34 13.45 12.44 -4.91
C GLY A 34 12.31 12.82 -5.86
N VAL A 35 11.47 11.88 -6.26
CA VAL A 35 10.30 12.14 -7.11
C VAL A 35 9.03 12.21 -6.25
N LEU A 36 8.27 13.29 -6.38
CA LEU A 36 6.99 13.48 -5.70
C LEU A 36 5.84 12.90 -6.55
N PHE A 37 5.07 12.02 -5.94
CA PHE A 37 3.83 11.46 -6.49
C PHE A 37 2.64 12.03 -5.71
N ILE A 38 1.66 12.58 -6.44
CA ILE A 38 0.43 13.12 -5.84
C ILE A 38 -0.75 12.34 -6.38
N THR A 39 -1.46 11.64 -5.49
CA THR A 39 -2.59 10.78 -5.84
C THR A 39 -3.89 11.37 -5.31
N PRO A 40 -4.96 11.46 -6.14
CA PRO A 40 -6.26 11.94 -5.69
C PRO A 40 -6.93 10.94 -4.73
N ALA A 41 -7.94 11.41 -4.00
CA ALA A 41 -8.74 10.57 -3.13
C ALA A 41 -9.34 9.37 -3.88
N PRO A 42 -9.36 8.18 -3.25
CA PRO A 42 -9.83 6.94 -3.87
C PRO A 42 -11.35 6.91 -4.07
N GLY A 43 -11.79 6.18 -5.10
CA GLY A 43 -13.21 5.99 -5.41
C GLY A 43 -13.90 4.91 -4.55
N ARG A 44 -15.24 4.77 -4.75
CA ARG A 44 -16.08 3.86 -3.95
C ARG A 44 -15.61 2.39 -3.99
N ASN A 45 -15.24 1.86 -5.16
CA ASN A 45 -14.83 0.45 -5.27
C ASN A 45 -13.55 0.17 -4.48
N HIS A 46 -12.60 1.08 -4.54
CA HIS A 46 -11.39 1.04 -3.73
C HIS A 46 -11.71 1.04 -2.23
N GLN A 47 -12.54 1.99 -1.77
CA GLN A 47 -12.91 2.08 -0.35
C GLN A 47 -13.68 0.84 0.15
N ARG A 48 -14.50 0.23 -0.71
CA ARG A 48 -15.18 -1.03 -0.39
C ARG A 48 -14.17 -2.16 -0.22
N ALA A 49 -13.24 -2.31 -1.15
CA ALA A 49 -12.19 -3.32 -1.08
C ALA A 49 -11.33 -3.14 0.17
N LEU A 50 -10.92 -1.91 0.47
CA LEU A 50 -10.20 -1.58 1.70
C LEU A 50 -10.96 -2.02 2.95
N THR A 51 -12.25 -1.67 3.04
CA THR A 51 -13.08 -2.06 4.18
C THR A 51 -13.18 -3.58 4.33
N LYS A 52 -13.35 -4.32 3.23
CA LYS A 52 -13.45 -5.79 3.26
C LYS A 52 -12.12 -6.44 3.67
N LEU A 53 -11.00 -5.96 3.13
CA LEU A 53 -9.65 -6.42 3.51
C LEU A 53 -9.35 -6.14 4.98
N MET A 54 -9.65 -4.94 5.47
CA MET A 54 -9.51 -4.58 6.88
C MET A 54 -10.33 -5.52 7.78
N LEU A 55 -11.57 -5.83 7.42
CA LEU A 55 -12.41 -6.73 8.19
C LEU A 55 -11.88 -8.16 8.16
N ALA A 56 -11.41 -8.66 7.02
CA ALA A 56 -10.84 -9.99 6.90
C ALA A 56 -9.55 -10.13 7.73
N LEU A 57 -8.60 -9.23 7.52
CA LEU A 57 -7.34 -9.21 8.26
C LEU A 57 -7.54 -8.95 9.75
N GLY A 58 -8.36 -7.95 10.12
CA GLY A 58 -8.60 -7.62 11.51
C GLY A 58 -9.30 -8.71 12.33
N ARG A 59 -10.16 -9.53 11.68
CA ARG A 59 -10.79 -10.70 12.36
C ARG A 59 -9.80 -11.85 12.55
N ALA A 60 -8.86 -12.02 11.64
CA ALA A 60 -7.85 -13.06 11.69
C ALA A 60 -6.63 -12.68 12.53
N CYS A 61 -6.39 -11.37 12.71
CA CYS A 61 -5.22 -10.83 13.40
C CYS A 61 -5.16 -11.35 14.86
N PRO A 62 -4.07 -12.04 15.24
CA PRO A 62 -3.87 -12.47 16.61
C PRO A 62 -3.57 -11.26 17.51
N ARG A 63 -3.44 -11.50 18.82
CA ARG A 63 -2.93 -10.47 19.73
C ARG A 63 -1.47 -10.15 19.41
N GLY A 64 -1.16 -8.87 19.33
CA GLY A 64 0.19 -8.37 19.11
C GLY A 64 0.30 -7.52 17.85
N PRO A 65 0.25 -8.08 16.65
CA PRO A 65 0.25 -7.28 15.42
C PRO A 65 -0.95 -6.36 15.30
N GLU A 66 -0.82 -5.27 14.53
CA GLU A 66 -1.89 -4.31 14.31
C GLU A 66 -2.22 -4.19 12.82
N VAL A 67 -3.51 -4.10 12.49
CA VAL A 67 -4.00 -3.87 11.12
C VAL A 67 -4.45 -2.41 11.02
N LEU A 68 -3.74 -1.61 10.22
CA LEU A 68 -4.00 -0.17 10.06
C LEU A 68 -4.30 0.20 8.60
N PRO A 69 -5.32 1.04 8.33
CA PRO A 69 -5.51 1.65 7.03
C PRO A 69 -4.61 2.87 6.84
N GLY A 70 -4.28 3.20 5.58
CA GLY A 70 -3.74 4.51 5.25
C GLY A 70 -4.75 5.66 5.50
N PRO A 71 -4.29 6.92 5.53
CA PRO A 71 -2.91 7.34 5.32
C PRO A 71 -2.04 7.14 6.57
N TYR A 72 -0.97 6.44 6.41
CA TYR A 72 0.10 6.26 7.37
C TYR A 72 1.39 6.05 6.57
N ASP A 73 2.50 6.63 6.98
CA ASP A 73 3.71 6.60 6.17
C ASP A 73 4.48 5.29 6.35
N TYR A 74 4.93 4.72 5.25
CA TYR A 74 5.98 3.72 5.20
C TYR A 74 7.27 4.38 4.74
N ARG A 75 8.29 4.42 5.60
CA ARG A 75 9.58 5.10 5.37
C ARG A 75 10.74 4.10 5.44
N PRO A 76 10.93 3.25 4.43
CA PRO A 76 12.00 2.25 4.44
C PRO A 76 13.40 2.88 4.40
N THR A 77 13.54 4.10 3.91
CA THR A 77 14.81 4.85 3.85
C THR A 77 14.57 6.34 4.08
N ALA A 78 15.66 7.12 4.24
CA ALA A 78 15.57 8.57 4.38
C ALA A 78 15.09 9.30 3.11
N GLU A 79 15.08 8.63 1.97
CA GLU A 79 14.69 9.20 0.66
C GLU A 79 13.31 8.73 0.20
N ARG A 80 12.64 7.87 0.97
CA ARG A 80 11.38 7.23 0.57
C ARG A 80 10.31 7.36 1.65
N SER A 81 9.15 7.88 1.27
CA SER A 81 7.92 7.87 2.07
C SER A 81 6.75 7.52 1.18
N LEU A 82 6.12 6.38 1.46
CA LEU A 82 4.97 5.86 0.73
C LEU A 82 3.76 5.82 1.66
N GLN A 83 2.56 5.83 1.10
CA GLN A 83 1.31 5.72 1.86
C GLN A 83 0.45 4.58 1.31
N PRO A 84 0.79 3.32 1.61
CA PRO A 84 -0.03 2.17 1.24
C PRO A 84 -1.45 2.26 1.78
N ASP A 85 -2.35 1.50 1.15
CA ASP A 85 -3.76 1.51 1.54
C ASP A 85 -4.02 0.79 2.85
N LEU A 86 -3.22 -0.27 3.15
CA LEU A 86 -3.37 -1.07 4.35
C LEU A 86 -2.02 -1.66 4.79
N PHE A 87 -1.86 -1.77 6.10
CA PHE A 87 -0.68 -2.35 6.76
C PHE A 87 -1.04 -3.47 7.71
N VAL A 88 -0.10 -4.38 7.93
CA VAL A 88 0.01 -5.15 9.17
C VAL A 88 1.35 -4.81 9.80
N LEU A 89 1.32 -4.25 10.99
CA LEU A 89 2.50 -3.83 11.74
C LEU A 89 2.90 -4.89 12.76
N ALA A 90 4.19 -4.95 13.08
CA ALA A 90 4.71 -5.79 14.14
C ALA A 90 4.29 -5.25 15.53
N PRO A 91 4.22 -6.12 16.57
CA PRO A 91 3.76 -5.70 17.90
C PRO A 91 4.63 -4.63 18.58
N ASP A 92 5.87 -4.53 18.18
CA ASP A 92 6.87 -3.59 18.70
C ASP A 92 7.00 -2.31 17.84
N ASP A 93 6.27 -2.23 16.74
CA ASP A 93 6.16 -1.00 15.95
C ASP A 93 5.22 -0.02 16.66
N THR A 94 5.81 0.96 17.34
CA THR A 94 5.08 1.92 18.17
C THR A 94 5.23 3.38 17.73
N ASN A 95 5.85 3.62 16.56
CA ASN A 95 6.02 4.98 16.05
C ASN A 95 4.65 5.53 15.62
N PRO A 96 4.19 6.69 16.13
CA PRO A 96 2.87 7.21 15.80
C PRO A 96 2.76 7.84 14.42
N ALA A 97 3.87 8.10 13.73
CA ALA A 97 3.91 8.86 12.48
C ALA A 97 4.20 8.02 11.24
N TYR A 98 5.03 6.97 11.37
CA TYR A 98 5.43 6.12 10.24
C TYR A 98 5.91 4.75 10.73
N THR A 99 5.99 3.80 9.80
CA THR A 99 6.67 2.50 9.99
C THR A 99 7.87 2.37 9.07
N GLU A 100 8.88 1.60 9.50
CA GLU A 100 10.04 1.25 8.68
C GLU A 100 10.01 -0.21 8.24
N ASP A 101 9.35 -1.10 9.03
CA ASP A 101 9.39 -2.55 8.83
C ASP A 101 8.00 -3.20 8.99
N PRO A 102 7.02 -2.90 8.13
CA PRO A 102 5.71 -3.55 8.21
C PRO A 102 5.82 -5.03 7.84
N LEU A 103 4.95 -5.87 8.42
CA LEU A 103 4.87 -7.30 8.09
C LEU A 103 4.17 -7.56 6.76
N LEU A 104 3.20 -6.71 6.42
CA LEU A 104 2.44 -6.75 5.18
C LEU A 104 2.07 -5.34 4.77
N VAL A 105 2.17 -5.08 3.49
CA VAL A 105 1.58 -3.91 2.82
C VAL A 105 0.57 -4.39 1.78
N VAL A 106 -0.58 -3.71 1.70
CA VAL A 106 -1.59 -3.95 0.67
C VAL A 106 -1.86 -2.66 -0.09
N GLU A 107 -1.82 -2.75 -1.41
CA GLU A 107 -2.25 -1.69 -2.34
C GLU A 107 -3.51 -2.12 -3.08
N ILE A 108 -4.48 -1.23 -3.17
CA ILE A 108 -5.71 -1.44 -3.91
C ILE A 108 -5.64 -0.60 -5.18
N ILE A 109 -5.47 -1.25 -6.30
CA ILE A 109 -5.22 -0.58 -7.58
C ILE A 109 -6.44 0.21 -8.03
N SER A 110 -6.18 1.45 -8.41
CA SER A 110 -7.05 2.25 -9.25
C SER A 110 -6.51 2.29 -10.69
N PRO A 111 -7.33 2.62 -11.71
CA PRO A 111 -6.85 2.79 -13.08
C PRO A 111 -5.69 3.79 -13.21
N HIS A 112 -5.58 4.75 -12.30
CA HIS A 112 -4.57 5.80 -12.31
C HIS A 112 -3.24 5.38 -11.68
N THR A 113 -3.23 4.43 -10.75
CA THR A 113 -2.04 4.03 -9.98
C THR A 113 -1.42 2.72 -10.45
N ARG A 114 -2.10 1.97 -11.35
CA ARG A 114 -1.72 0.60 -11.78
C ARG A 114 -0.24 0.41 -12.13
N LEU A 115 0.34 1.32 -12.92
CA LEU A 115 1.75 1.20 -13.32
C LEU A 115 2.71 1.45 -12.14
N ILE A 116 2.38 2.41 -11.30
CA ILE A 116 3.19 2.76 -10.13
C ILE A 116 3.19 1.60 -9.13
N ASP A 117 2.00 1.11 -8.76
CA ASP A 117 1.85 0.06 -7.75
C ASP A 117 2.45 -1.28 -8.22
N ARG A 118 2.24 -1.65 -9.50
CA ARG A 118 2.72 -2.93 -10.04
C ARG A 118 4.22 -2.98 -10.34
N HIS A 119 4.84 -1.85 -10.63
CA HIS A 119 6.23 -1.83 -11.06
C HIS A 119 7.13 -1.04 -10.10
N LEU A 120 6.87 0.25 -9.91
CA LEU A 120 7.75 1.09 -9.10
C LEU A 120 7.70 0.69 -7.62
N LYS A 121 6.51 0.63 -7.02
CA LYS A 121 6.36 0.25 -5.61
C LYS A 121 6.82 -1.19 -5.35
N ARG A 122 6.54 -2.12 -6.28
CA ARG A 122 7.06 -3.49 -6.19
C ARG A 122 8.58 -3.51 -6.04
N GLN A 123 9.29 -2.71 -6.84
CA GLN A 123 10.75 -2.63 -6.75
C GLN A 123 11.20 -2.00 -5.43
N VAL A 124 10.57 -0.90 -5.03
CA VAL A 124 10.84 -0.22 -3.77
C VAL A 124 10.65 -1.16 -2.57
N TYR A 125 9.56 -1.90 -2.54
CA TYR A 125 9.23 -2.83 -1.45
C TYR A 125 10.18 -4.04 -1.43
N LEU A 126 10.59 -4.53 -2.62
CA LEU A 126 11.60 -5.59 -2.72
C LEU A 126 12.95 -5.13 -2.16
N GLU A 127 13.41 -3.95 -2.55
CA GLU A 127 14.68 -3.36 -2.07
C GLU A 127 14.65 -3.10 -0.57
N ALA A 128 13.50 -2.73 -0.03
CA ALA A 128 13.28 -2.56 1.41
C ALA A 128 13.19 -3.88 2.18
N GLY A 129 13.11 -5.02 1.49
CA GLY A 129 12.98 -6.32 2.15
C GLY A 129 11.61 -6.58 2.76
N LEU A 130 10.55 -5.90 2.27
CA LEU A 130 9.18 -6.09 2.76
C LEU A 130 8.77 -7.57 2.63
N PRO A 131 8.38 -8.25 3.74
CA PRO A 131 8.12 -9.69 3.72
C PRO A 131 6.94 -10.10 2.85
N SER A 132 5.86 -9.33 2.86
CA SER A 132 4.63 -9.64 2.12
C SER A 132 4.05 -8.37 1.50
N TYR A 133 3.75 -8.44 0.21
CA TYR A 133 3.13 -7.34 -0.56
C TYR A 133 1.95 -7.88 -1.35
N TRP A 134 0.75 -7.34 -1.11
CA TRP A 134 -0.45 -7.73 -1.81
C TRP A 134 -0.98 -6.59 -2.66
N ILE A 135 -1.41 -6.92 -3.86
CA ILE A 135 -2.01 -6.00 -4.82
C ILE A 135 -3.41 -6.51 -5.15
N PHE A 136 -4.43 -5.74 -4.81
CA PHE A 136 -5.80 -6.07 -5.16
C PHE A 136 -6.34 -5.17 -6.26
N GLU A 137 -6.91 -5.76 -7.29
CA GLU A 137 -7.56 -5.08 -8.42
C GLU A 137 -9.07 -5.30 -8.36
N PRO A 138 -9.84 -4.33 -7.82
CA PRO A 138 -11.27 -4.51 -7.59
C PRO A 138 -12.07 -4.78 -8.86
N GLU A 139 -11.74 -4.13 -9.98
CA GLU A 139 -12.49 -4.26 -11.24
C GLU A 139 -12.30 -5.63 -11.88
N ASP A 140 -11.10 -6.16 -11.80
CA ASP A 140 -10.73 -7.47 -12.37
C ASP A 140 -10.94 -8.62 -11.37
N ARG A 141 -11.22 -8.30 -10.10
CA ARG A 141 -11.31 -9.24 -8.95
C ARG A 141 -10.08 -10.15 -8.87
N VAL A 142 -8.91 -9.52 -8.95
CA VAL A 142 -7.61 -10.20 -8.92
C VAL A 142 -6.85 -9.75 -7.68
N LEU A 143 -6.35 -10.72 -6.92
CA LEU A 143 -5.39 -10.54 -5.86
C LEU A 143 -4.05 -11.12 -6.31
N THR A 144 -3.03 -10.27 -6.40
CA THR A 144 -1.64 -10.68 -6.60
C THR A 144 -0.93 -10.63 -5.26
N VAL A 145 -0.31 -11.72 -4.87
CA VAL A 145 0.43 -11.89 -3.62
C VAL A 145 1.91 -12.07 -3.96
N LEU A 146 2.75 -11.29 -3.29
CA LEU A 146 4.20 -11.28 -3.46
C LEU A 146 4.82 -11.56 -2.09
N GLU A 147 5.37 -12.76 -1.91
CA GLU A 147 6.05 -13.17 -0.68
C GLU A 147 7.56 -13.17 -0.90
N LEU A 148 8.30 -12.56 0.03
CA LEU A 148 9.76 -12.44 -0.07
C LEU A 148 10.44 -13.76 0.29
N GLU A 149 11.09 -14.38 -0.67
CA GLU A 149 11.88 -15.59 -0.48
C GLU A 149 13.27 -15.41 -1.10
N ASN A 150 14.31 -15.66 -0.32
CA ASN A 150 15.72 -15.57 -0.77
C ASN A 150 16.06 -14.26 -1.52
N GLY A 151 15.48 -13.12 -1.08
CA GLY A 151 15.74 -11.81 -1.66
C GLY A 151 14.97 -11.52 -2.96
N GLN A 152 13.97 -12.32 -3.30
CA GLN A 152 13.10 -12.12 -4.47
C GLN A 152 11.64 -12.35 -4.09
N TYR A 153 10.72 -11.68 -4.78
CA TYR A 153 9.30 -11.95 -4.63
C TYR A 153 8.88 -13.18 -5.43
N ILE A 154 8.31 -14.16 -4.73
CA ILE A 154 7.52 -15.23 -5.33
C ILE A 154 6.10 -14.73 -5.49
N GLU A 155 5.62 -14.74 -6.72
CA GLU A 155 4.33 -14.17 -7.09
C GLU A 155 3.29 -15.27 -7.28
N GLN A 156 2.12 -15.08 -6.67
CA GLN A 156 0.93 -15.90 -6.88
C GLN A 156 -0.25 -14.97 -7.19
N THR A 157 -1.15 -15.44 -8.04
CA THR A 157 -2.35 -14.68 -8.44
C THR A 157 -3.59 -15.51 -8.23
N PHE A 158 -4.60 -14.90 -7.61
CA PHE A 158 -5.91 -15.49 -7.33
C PHE A 158 -6.99 -14.62 -7.95
N LYS A 159 -7.98 -15.24 -8.59
CA LYS A 159 -9.01 -14.53 -9.31
C LYS A 159 -10.42 -15.04 -8.94
N ASP A 160 -11.38 -14.13 -8.93
CA ASP A 160 -12.80 -14.41 -8.69
C ASP A 160 -12.99 -15.25 -7.41
N ASP A 161 -13.50 -16.48 -7.53
CA ASP A 161 -13.83 -17.36 -6.41
C ASP A 161 -12.64 -18.24 -5.96
N GLU A 162 -11.45 -18.04 -6.53
CA GLU A 162 -10.25 -18.74 -6.06
C GLU A 162 -9.90 -18.33 -4.64
N VAL A 163 -9.47 -19.30 -3.85
CA VAL A 163 -9.19 -19.11 -2.44
C VAL A 163 -7.69 -18.94 -2.22
N PHE A 164 -7.33 -17.86 -1.57
CA PHE A 164 -6.00 -17.67 -1.01
C PHE A 164 -6.05 -17.91 0.50
N ASP A 165 -5.45 -19.00 0.95
CA ASP A 165 -5.21 -19.27 2.38
C ASP A 165 -3.80 -18.78 2.73
N ALA A 166 -3.70 -17.51 3.13
CA ALA A 166 -2.42 -16.87 3.46
C ALA A 166 -1.79 -17.50 4.70
N PRO A 167 -0.51 -17.87 4.66
CA PRO A 167 0.23 -18.26 5.88
C PRO A 167 0.80 -17.05 6.63
N LEU A 168 1.07 -15.96 5.94
CA LEU A 168 1.74 -14.74 6.43
C LEU A 168 0.84 -13.51 6.25
N PRO A 169 0.97 -12.50 7.14
CA PRO A 169 1.75 -12.46 8.38
C PRO A 169 1.11 -13.30 9.49
N PHE A 170 -0.10 -13.79 9.28
CA PHE A 170 -0.84 -14.76 10.10
C PHE A 170 -1.88 -15.48 9.22
N PRO A 171 -2.34 -16.65 9.60
CA PRO A 171 -3.31 -17.39 8.79
C PRO A 171 -4.60 -16.59 8.55
N VAL A 172 -4.90 -16.32 7.28
CA VAL A 172 -6.14 -15.64 6.87
C VAL A 172 -6.59 -16.14 5.50
N ARG A 173 -7.91 -16.32 5.35
CA ARG A 173 -8.54 -16.72 4.10
C ARG A 173 -9.07 -15.49 3.36
N ILE A 174 -8.69 -15.35 2.10
CA ILE A 174 -9.14 -14.28 1.20
C ILE A 174 -9.73 -14.90 -0.08
N VAL A 175 -10.87 -14.39 -0.51
CA VAL A 175 -11.49 -14.70 -1.81
C VAL A 175 -11.69 -13.38 -2.55
N PRO A 176 -11.03 -13.17 -3.69
CA PRO A 176 -11.06 -11.89 -4.41
C PRO A 176 -12.47 -11.37 -4.72
N ALA A 177 -13.39 -12.26 -5.12
CA ALA A 177 -14.78 -11.87 -5.38
C ALA A 177 -15.49 -11.28 -4.16
N GLU A 178 -15.20 -11.76 -2.94
CA GLU A 178 -15.82 -11.29 -1.70
C GLU A 178 -15.39 -9.88 -1.31
N LEU A 179 -14.21 -9.43 -1.77
CA LEU A 179 -13.68 -8.10 -1.50
C LEU A 179 -14.42 -6.99 -2.25
N ASN A 180 -15.17 -7.35 -3.31
CA ASN A 180 -15.91 -6.39 -4.14
C ASN A 180 -17.44 -6.54 -4.06
N LEU A 181 -17.97 -7.49 -3.28
CA LEU A 181 -19.41 -7.70 -3.10
C LEU A 181 -20.05 -6.55 -2.30
N LEU A 182 -21.31 -6.21 -2.70
CA LEU A 182 -22.19 -5.25 -2.01
C LEU A 182 -22.64 -5.78 -0.65
#